data_26b0230c8994a60d93e426ece98234a8
#
_entry.id   26b0230c8994a60d93e426ece98234a8
#
_cell.length_a   1.000
_cell.length_b   1.000
_cell.length_c   1.000
_cell.angle_alpha   90.00
_cell.angle_beta   90.00
_cell.angle_gamma   90.00
#
_symmetry.space_group_name_H-M   'P 1'
#
loop_
_entity.id
_entity.type
_entity.pdbx_description
1 polymer ?
#
loop_
_entity_poly.entity_id
_entity_poly.type
_entity_poly.pdbx_seq_one_letter_code
_entity_poly.pdbx_strand_id
1 'polypeptide(L)'
;MPAKGSAEWQGELKTGHGTFTAGDSISGEYSFRSRFEDGPGANPEQLIAAAHAACFSMALSAGLAGAGTPVDSVETDATVTLRFVDEKPTITSIALRTVGRVPGIDAATFVAAAEAAKAGCPVSRALAGVPEMTLAASLA
;
A
#
# COMPACT_ATOMS: atom_id res chain seq x y z
N MET A 1 -14.20 2.28 -15.02
CA MET A 1 -14.13 0.84 -14.70
C MET A 1 -14.25 0.67 -13.19
N PRO A 2 -15.42 0.26 -12.71
CA PRO A 2 -15.61 0.11 -11.27
C PRO A 2 -14.91 -1.15 -10.76
N ALA A 3 -14.14 -1.00 -9.67
CA ALA A 3 -13.60 -2.10 -8.90
C ALA A 3 -14.52 -2.34 -7.70
N LYS A 4 -14.77 -3.60 -7.37
CA LYS A 4 -15.73 -3.97 -6.32
C LYS A 4 -15.07 -4.71 -5.19
N GLY A 5 -15.55 -4.48 -3.99
CA GLY A 5 -15.19 -5.23 -2.80
C GLY A 5 -16.39 -5.33 -1.89
N SER A 6 -16.39 -6.31 -1.00
CA SER A 6 -17.45 -6.50 -0.02
C SER A 6 -16.87 -7.07 1.29
N ALA A 7 -17.59 -6.87 2.37
CA ALA A 7 -17.26 -7.44 3.66
C ALA A 7 -18.52 -7.68 4.47
N GLU A 8 -18.48 -8.69 5.33
CA GLU A 8 -19.50 -8.96 6.34
C GLU A 8 -18.83 -9.06 7.70
N TRP A 9 -19.43 -8.46 8.71
CA TRP A 9 -19.02 -8.60 10.10
C TRP A 9 -20.15 -9.23 10.89
N GLN A 10 -19.82 -10.20 11.75
CA GLN A 10 -20.77 -10.88 12.62
C GLN A 10 -20.36 -10.73 14.08
N GLY A 11 -21.25 -10.26 14.91
CA GLY A 11 -21.07 -10.14 16.34
C GLY A 11 -20.48 -8.80 16.80
N GLU A 12 -20.08 -8.75 18.05
CA GLU A 12 -19.46 -7.58 18.66
C GLU A 12 -18.02 -7.39 18.16
N LEU A 13 -17.48 -6.19 18.34
CA LEU A 13 -16.14 -5.88 17.83
C LEU A 13 -15.07 -6.84 18.36
N LYS A 14 -15.04 -7.07 19.68
CA LYS A 14 -13.97 -7.86 20.30
C LYS A 14 -14.12 -9.37 20.14
N THR A 15 -15.32 -9.86 20.02
CA THR A 15 -15.62 -11.31 20.00
C THR A 15 -16.12 -11.82 18.65
N GLY A 16 -16.47 -10.91 17.75
CA GLY A 16 -16.98 -11.24 16.44
C GLY A 16 -15.89 -11.59 15.44
N HIS A 17 -16.30 -11.75 14.22
CA HIS A 17 -15.39 -12.05 13.09
C HIS A 17 -15.96 -11.51 11.80
N GLY A 18 -15.08 -11.30 10.83
CA GLY A 18 -15.45 -10.81 9.52
C GLY A 18 -14.81 -11.58 8.39
N THR A 19 -15.40 -11.44 7.22
CA THR A 19 -14.86 -11.90 5.95
C THR A 19 -14.90 -10.77 4.94
N PHE A 20 -14.01 -10.80 3.97
CA PHE A 20 -14.01 -9.82 2.89
C PHE A 20 -13.68 -10.47 1.56
N THR A 21 -14.08 -9.80 0.49
CA THR A 21 -13.65 -10.11 -0.88
C THR A 21 -13.23 -8.82 -1.57
N ALA A 22 -12.24 -8.93 -2.44
CA ALA A 22 -11.83 -7.84 -3.34
C ALA A 22 -11.78 -8.40 -4.76
N GLY A 23 -12.72 -7.96 -5.60
CA GLY A 23 -12.94 -8.59 -6.90
C GLY A 23 -13.30 -10.07 -6.73
N ASP A 24 -12.93 -10.89 -7.71
CA ASP A 24 -13.22 -12.32 -7.74
C ASP A 24 -12.07 -13.19 -7.23
N SER A 25 -10.89 -12.61 -6.97
CA SER A 25 -9.67 -13.38 -6.73
C SER A 25 -9.06 -13.19 -5.34
N ILE A 26 -9.51 -12.22 -4.56
CA ILE A 26 -8.95 -11.93 -3.23
C ILE A 26 -10.05 -12.09 -2.20
N SER A 27 -9.79 -12.92 -1.19
CA SER A 27 -10.71 -13.10 -0.06
C SER A 27 -9.91 -13.45 1.19
N GLY A 28 -10.52 -13.19 2.35
CA GLY A 28 -9.91 -13.53 3.62
C GLY A 28 -10.81 -13.30 4.80
N GLU A 29 -10.27 -13.59 5.96
CA GLU A 29 -10.91 -13.40 7.26
C GLU A 29 -10.19 -12.33 8.05
N TYR A 30 -10.91 -11.62 8.90
CA TYR A 30 -10.34 -10.63 9.80
C TYR A 30 -11.10 -10.59 11.12
N SER A 31 -10.44 -10.08 12.15
CA SER A 31 -10.97 -10.03 13.49
C SER A 31 -10.39 -8.84 14.26
N PHE A 32 -10.89 -8.62 15.47
CA PHE A 32 -10.27 -7.65 16.38
C PHE A 32 -8.79 -7.98 16.61
N ARG A 33 -8.48 -9.25 16.84
CA ARG A 33 -7.11 -9.69 17.10
C ARG A 33 -6.19 -9.52 15.89
N SER A 34 -6.67 -9.80 14.69
CA SER A 34 -5.85 -9.63 13.49
C SER A 34 -5.58 -8.17 13.14
N ARG A 35 -6.42 -7.26 13.63
CA ARG A 35 -6.27 -5.81 13.38
C ARG A 35 -5.53 -5.07 14.47
N PHE A 36 -5.85 -5.33 15.72
CA PHE A 36 -5.37 -4.56 16.89
C PHE A 36 -4.39 -5.32 17.77
N GLU A 37 -4.23 -6.61 17.53
CA GLU A 37 -3.34 -7.50 18.27
C GLU A 37 -2.57 -8.39 17.29
N ASP A 38 -1.88 -9.37 17.79
CA ASP A 38 -1.07 -10.33 17.01
C ASP A 38 -1.87 -11.61 16.75
N GLY A 39 -3.02 -11.49 16.10
CA GLY A 39 -3.86 -12.62 15.75
C GLY A 39 -3.72 -13.04 14.29
N PRO A 40 -4.14 -14.28 13.96
CA PRO A 40 -4.15 -14.73 12.56
C PRO A 40 -5.22 -14.04 11.75
N GLY A 41 -5.01 -13.97 10.44
CA GLY A 41 -5.94 -13.37 9.49
C GLY A 41 -5.40 -12.07 8.89
N ALA A 42 -6.22 -11.46 8.05
CA ALA A 42 -5.91 -10.20 7.41
C ALA A 42 -6.46 -9.02 8.22
N ASN A 43 -6.25 -7.82 7.72
CA ASN A 43 -6.87 -6.60 8.24
C ASN A 43 -6.94 -5.52 7.14
N PRO A 44 -7.75 -4.48 7.34
CA PRO A 44 -7.90 -3.42 6.34
C PRO A 44 -6.60 -2.71 6.00
N GLU A 45 -5.71 -2.52 6.95
CA GLU A 45 -4.43 -1.84 6.75
C GLU A 45 -3.50 -2.63 5.82
N GLN A 46 -3.52 -3.96 5.90
CA GLN A 46 -2.79 -4.83 4.96
C GLN A 46 -3.33 -4.71 3.54
N LEU A 47 -4.64 -4.60 3.38
CA LEU A 47 -5.26 -4.42 2.08
C LEU A 47 -4.87 -3.07 1.47
N ILE A 48 -4.86 -2.01 2.28
CA ILE A 48 -4.40 -0.68 1.87
C ILE A 48 -2.92 -0.74 1.46
N ALA A 49 -2.08 -1.39 2.25
CA ALA A 49 -0.65 -1.54 1.98
C ALA A 49 -0.41 -2.25 0.64
N ALA A 50 -1.09 -3.36 0.40
CA ALA A 50 -0.97 -4.11 -0.85
C ALA A 50 -1.43 -3.29 -2.06
N ALA A 51 -2.56 -2.60 -1.93
CA ALA A 51 -3.08 -1.72 -2.98
C ALA A 51 -2.09 -0.58 -3.30
N HIS A 52 -1.53 0.03 -2.25
CA HIS A 52 -0.59 1.14 -2.42
C HIS A 52 0.72 0.68 -3.07
N ALA A 53 1.28 -0.43 -2.60
CA ALA A 53 2.50 -1.00 -3.19
C ALA A 53 2.32 -1.35 -4.68
N ALA A 54 1.18 -1.96 -5.02
CA ALA A 54 0.87 -2.31 -6.40
C ALA A 54 0.72 -1.07 -7.30
N CYS A 55 -0.05 -0.10 -6.86
CA CYS A 55 -0.29 1.14 -7.62
C CYS A 55 1.00 1.95 -7.80
N PHE A 56 1.76 2.11 -6.73
CA PHE A 56 3.06 2.80 -6.76
C PHE A 56 4.02 2.13 -7.76
N SER A 57 4.14 0.80 -7.71
CA SER A 57 5.03 0.06 -8.62
C SER A 57 4.67 0.27 -10.09
N MET A 58 3.38 0.25 -10.41
CA MET A 58 2.89 0.53 -11.77
C MET A 58 3.19 1.97 -12.19
N ALA A 59 2.95 2.93 -11.31
CA ALA A 59 3.22 4.35 -11.59
C ALA A 59 4.71 4.61 -11.84
N LEU A 60 5.58 4.00 -11.02
CA LEU A 60 7.03 4.11 -11.18
C LEU A 60 7.49 3.48 -12.50
N SER A 61 6.99 2.28 -12.80
CA SER A 61 7.30 1.60 -14.07
C SER A 61 6.87 2.44 -15.28
N ALA A 62 5.67 3.00 -15.23
CA ALA A 62 5.15 3.85 -16.31
C ALA A 62 5.99 5.13 -16.49
N GLY A 63 6.38 5.77 -15.40
CA GLY A 63 7.19 6.97 -15.45
C GLY A 63 8.59 6.71 -16.05
N LEU A 64 9.24 5.65 -15.61
CA LEU A 64 10.56 5.28 -16.13
C LEU A 64 10.51 4.85 -17.60
N ALA A 65 9.49 4.08 -17.98
CA ALA A 65 9.31 3.70 -19.38
C ALA A 65 9.05 4.93 -20.28
N GLY A 66 8.24 5.87 -19.80
CA GLY A 66 7.98 7.12 -20.50
C GLY A 66 9.24 8.00 -20.67
N ALA A 67 10.19 7.88 -19.78
CA ALA A 67 11.49 8.55 -19.85
C ALA A 67 12.53 7.77 -20.71
N GLY A 68 12.16 6.65 -21.29
CA GLY A 68 13.04 5.84 -22.11
C GLY A 68 13.91 4.83 -21.36
N THR A 69 13.64 4.62 -20.08
CA THR A 69 14.41 3.73 -19.21
C THR A 69 13.47 2.71 -18.53
N PRO A 70 12.89 1.77 -19.28
CA PRO A 70 11.97 0.79 -18.72
C PRO A 70 12.65 -0.07 -17.66
N VAL A 71 11.87 -0.49 -16.67
CA VAL A 71 12.35 -1.33 -15.57
C VAL A 71 12.44 -2.80 -16.01
N ASP A 72 13.41 -3.53 -15.47
CA ASP A 72 13.36 -5.00 -15.47
C ASP A 72 12.39 -5.46 -14.36
N SER A 73 12.51 -4.87 -13.17
CA SER A 73 11.60 -5.14 -12.07
C SER A 73 11.56 -3.98 -11.07
N VAL A 74 10.46 -3.90 -10.35
CA VAL A 74 10.32 -3.02 -9.19
C VAL A 74 9.67 -3.84 -8.08
N GLU A 75 10.30 -3.89 -6.93
CA GLU A 75 9.74 -4.49 -5.72
C GLU A 75 9.41 -3.38 -4.74
N THR A 76 8.17 -3.33 -4.27
CA THR A 76 7.73 -2.30 -3.34
C THR A 76 7.02 -2.93 -2.14
N ASP A 77 7.48 -2.54 -0.96
CA ASP A 77 6.81 -2.80 0.31
C ASP A 77 6.11 -1.53 0.77
N ALA A 78 4.95 -1.69 1.37
CA ALA A 78 4.23 -0.61 2.04
C ALA A 78 3.90 -1.04 3.46
N THR A 79 4.16 -0.16 4.42
CA THR A 79 3.80 -0.37 5.82
C THR A 79 2.80 0.71 6.22
N VAL A 80 1.59 0.28 6.53
CA VAL A 80 0.52 1.15 7.01
C VAL A 80 0.42 1.00 8.52
N THR A 81 0.56 2.10 9.25
CA THR A 81 0.54 2.08 10.71
C THR A 81 -0.77 2.62 11.24
N LEU A 82 -1.42 1.82 12.10
CA LEU A 82 -2.61 2.18 12.83
C LEU A 82 -2.23 2.47 14.29
N ARG A 83 -2.62 3.65 14.78
CA ARG A 83 -2.41 4.06 16.17
C ARG A 83 -3.67 4.67 16.73
N PHE A 84 -3.77 4.71 18.04
CA PHE A 84 -4.81 5.48 18.71
C PHE A 84 -4.35 6.92 18.88
N VAL A 85 -5.12 7.85 18.31
CA VAL A 85 -4.91 9.29 18.43
C VAL A 85 -6.18 9.87 19.02
N ASP A 86 -6.07 10.51 20.19
CA ASP A 86 -7.24 11.01 20.93
C ASP A 86 -8.32 9.93 21.12
N GLU A 87 -7.89 8.73 21.51
CA GLU A 87 -8.71 7.53 21.72
C GLU A 87 -9.42 6.99 20.47
N LYS A 88 -9.03 7.46 19.28
CA LYS A 88 -9.58 6.99 18.01
C LYS A 88 -8.54 6.21 17.21
N PRO A 89 -8.88 5.00 16.73
CA PRO A 89 -7.98 4.29 15.83
C PRO A 89 -7.77 5.11 14.54
N THR A 90 -6.52 5.37 14.23
CA THR A 90 -6.14 6.30 13.16
C THR A 90 -4.98 5.73 12.36
N ILE A 91 -5.11 5.75 11.03
CA ILE A 91 -3.97 5.46 10.16
C ILE A 91 -3.08 6.71 10.16
N THR A 92 -1.91 6.59 10.80
CA THR A 92 -1.04 7.75 11.05
C THR A 92 0.10 7.87 10.04
N SER A 93 0.52 6.77 9.43
CA SER A 93 1.62 6.81 8.47
C SER A 93 1.55 5.67 7.47
N ILE A 94 2.12 5.93 6.30
CA ILE A 94 2.42 4.94 5.28
C ILE A 94 3.90 5.09 4.92
N ALA A 95 4.67 4.01 5.07
CA ALA A 95 6.05 3.96 4.65
C ALA A 95 6.18 3.08 3.40
N LEU A 96 6.64 3.66 2.31
CA LEU A 96 6.95 2.97 1.07
C LEU A 96 8.45 2.69 0.98
N ARG A 97 8.81 1.48 0.60
CA ARG A 97 10.18 1.11 0.29
C ARG A 97 10.19 0.41 -1.06
N THR A 98 11.00 0.88 -1.97
CA THR A 98 11.08 0.31 -3.31
C THR A 98 12.53 0.04 -3.73
N VAL A 99 12.73 -1.08 -4.40
CA VAL A 99 14.02 -1.48 -4.98
C VAL A 99 13.77 -1.77 -6.45
N GLY A 100 14.50 -1.07 -7.31
CA GLY A 100 14.38 -1.21 -8.77
C GLY A 100 15.58 -1.85 -9.42
N ARG A 101 15.31 -2.66 -10.44
CA ARG A 101 16.30 -3.11 -11.41
C ARG A 101 16.01 -2.39 -12.71
N VAL A 102 16.80 -1.36 -12.98
CA VAL A 102 16.56 -0.43 -14.11
C VAL A 102 17.89 -0.20 -14.83
N PRO A 103 18.10 -0.86 -15.98
CA PRO A 103 19.33 -0.66 -16.72
C PRO A 103 19.50 0.79 -17.20
N GLY A 104 20.71 1.30 -17.08
CA GLY A 104 21.08 2.56 -17.71
C GLY A 104 20.75 3.83 -16.98
N ILE A 105 20.33 3.78 -15.70
CA ILE A 105 20.11 4.98 -14.88
C ILE A 105 20.95 4.96 -13.61
N ASP A 106 21.18 6.14 -13.06
CA ASP A 106 21.83 6.29 -11.76
C ASP A 106 20.81 6.35 -10.61
N ALA A 107 21.34 6.26 -9.40
CA ALA A 107 20.50 6.27 -8.18
C ALA A 107 19.68 7.56 -8.05
N ALA A 108 20.24 8.71 -8.38
CA ALA A 108 19.55 10.00 -8.25
C ALA A 108 18.33 10.08 -9.20
N THR A 109 18.49 9.60 -10.43
CA THR A 109 17.41 9.54 -11.43
C THR A 109 16.31 8.59 -10.97
N PHE A 110 16.66 7.44 -10.41
CA PHE A 110 15.68 6.49 -9.88
C PHE A 110 14.90 7.09 -8.70
N VAL A 111 15.59 7.71 -7.74
CA VAL A 111 14.95 8.36 -6.58
C VAL A 111 13.99 9.45 -7.04
N ALA A 112 14.36 10.28 -8.00
CA ALA A 112 13.49 11.34 -8.53
C ALA A 112 12.22 10.76 -9.18
N ALA A 113 12.36 9.67 -9.95
CA ALA A 113 11.22 8.97 -10.54
C ALA A 113 10.31 8.36 -9.46
N ALA A 114 10.90 7.77 -8.42
CA ALA A 114 10.16 7.20 -7.31
C ALA A 114 9.38 8.26 -6.51
N GLU A 115 9.98 9.43 -6.26
CA GLU A 115 9.28 10.55 -5.62
C GLU A 115 8.11 11.05 -6.46
N ALA A 116 8.27 11.14 -7.76
CA ALA A 116 7.17 11.48 -8.68
C ALA A 116 6.03 10.45 -8.63
N ALA A 117 6.37 9.16 -8.59
CA ALA A 117 5.40 8.09 -8.47
C ALA A 117 4.65 8.13 -7.13
N LYS A 118 5.35 8.41 -6.04
CA LYS A 118 4.74 8.61 -4.72
C LYS A 118 3.70 9.74 -4.74
N ALA A 119 4.03 10.87 -5.36
CA ALA A 119 3.14 12.01 -5.44
C ALA A 119 1.95 11.76 -6.37
N GLY A 120 2.15 11.03 -7.45
CA GLY A 120 1.22 10.94 -8.58
C GLY A 120 0.36 9.69 -8.65
N CYS A 121 0.73 8.60 -7.99
CA CYS A 121 -0.05 7.37 -8.11
C CYS A 121 -1.46 7.56 -7.53
N PRO A 122 -2.51 7.03 -8.19
CA PRO A 122 -3.89 7.26 -7.74
C PRO A 122 -4.16 6.88 -6.29
N VAL A 123 -3.55 5.82 -5.78
CA VAL A 123 -3.74 5.40 -4.38
C VAL A 123 -3.07 6.39 -3.42
N SER A 124 -1.86 6.87 -3.72
CA SER A 124 -1.23 7.94 -2.93
C SER A 124 -2.13 9.18 -2.85
N ARG A 125 -2.71 9.56 -3.99
CA ARG A 125 -3.61 10.72 -4.06
C ARG A 125 -4.90 10.49 -3.26
N ALA A 126 -5.46 9.28 -3.33
CA ALA A 126 -6.65 8.93 -2.54
C ALA A 126 -6.35 8.91 -1.03
N LEU A 127 -5.13 8.56 -0.64
CA LEU A 127 -4.68 8.49 0.75
C LEU A 127 -3.98 9.76 1.25
N ALA A 128 -4.15 10.87 0.55
CA ALA A 128 -3.49 12.14 0.88
C ALA A 128 -3.84 12.69 2.28
N GLY A 129 -4.92 12.21 2.90
CA GLY A 129 -5.28 12.55 4.27
C GLY A 129 -4.44 11.86 5.35
N VAL A 130 -3.62 10.87 5.00
CA VAL A 130 -2.70 10.26 5.95
C VAL A 130 -1.58 11.25 6.27
N PRO A 131 -1.35 11.57 7.57
CA PRO A 131 -0.44 12.67 7.93
C PRO A 131 1.01 12.49 7.49
N GLU A 132 1.48 11.25 7.43
CA GLU A 132 2.87 10.97 7.08
C GLU A 132 2.94 9.88 6.01
N MET A 133 3.60 10.21 4.90
CA MET A 133 3.87 9.26 3.83
C MET A 133 5.33 9.40 3.44
N THR A 134 6.13 8.36 3.70
CA THR A 134 7.56 8.35 3.46
C THR A 134 7.94 7.40 2.34
N LEU A 135 9.11 7.60 1.76
CA LEU A 135 9.65 6.77 0.69
C LEU A 135 11.14 6.54 0.90
N ALA A 136 11.55 5.28 0.79
CA ALA A 136 12.94 4.89 0.63
C ALA A 136 13.08 4.16 -0.71
N ALA A 137 13.86 4.71 -1.63
CA ALA A 137 14.03 4.18 -2.98
C ALA A 137 15.50 3.91 -3.26
N SER A 138 15.80 2.74 -3.81
CA SER A 138 17.17 2.36 -4.18
C SER A 138 17.17 1.45 -5.41
N LEU A 139 18.29 1.49 -6.13
CA LEU A 139 18.58 0.49 -7.16
C LEU A 139 19.15 -0.78 -6.51
N ALA A 140 18.83 -1.91 -7.13
CA ALA A 140 19.33 -3.20 -6.68
C ALA A 140 20.86 -3.35 -6.97
#